data_948d11a401159697d6d62a81b3fb1529
#
_entry.id   948d11a401159697d6d62a81b3fb1529
#
_cell.length_a   1.000
_cell.length_b   1.000
_cell.length_c   1.000
_cell.angle_alpha   90.00
_cell.angle_beta   90.00
_cell.angle_gamma   90.00
#
_symmetry.space_group_name_H-M   'P 1'
#
loop_
_entity.id
_entity.type
_entity.pdbx_description
1 polymer ?
#
loop_
_entity_poly.entity_id
_entity_poly.type
_entity_poly.pdbx_seq_one_letter_code
_entity_poly.pdbx_strand_id
1 'polypeptide(L)'
;MKTLYISDMDGTLLNDGGKVNELIKNGMLFTVATARSAISAAELLKDIDISVPAVLMNGVFLFDLKNKKAVAYHEIPKDAFFAITEIFVRRNKSPFVFFYGDDGKFTIEYTDFKLPIHRDFYEKRKGKFFGEFKKVSEYEILDDMHPVFISLSDGYDELKPIYDAAQKTDGVTCSFYADTYTPYWFLEIYSSKASKANGAQEVMALVGADKIAAFGDNRNDILLFSLADRKYAVKNAVPELRQIADEVIGENNNDGVAEFLKKDFKA
;
A
#
# COMPACT_ATOMS: atom_id res chain seq x y z
N MET A 1 -26.11 12.42 1.12
CA MET A 1 -25.22 11.23 1.18
C MET A 1 -23.80 11.70 0.93
N LYS A 2 -22.89 11.36 1.86
CA LYS A 2 -21.48 11.70 1.72
C LYS A 2 -20.76 10.60 0.91
N THR A 3 -19.97 10.99 -0.08
CA THR A 3 -19.18 10.06 -0.88
C THR A 3 -17.69 10.19 -0.53
N LEU A 4 -17.03 9.07 -0.23
CA LEU A 4 -15.58 8.98 -0.18
C LEU A 4 -15.06 8.70 -1.58
N TYR A 5 -14.27 9.61 -2.12
CA TYR A 5 -13.53 9.41 -3.37
C TYR A 5 -12.16 8.84 -3.04
N ILE A 6 -11.84 7.67 -3.56
CA ILE A 6 -10.58 6.98 -3.30
C ILE A 6 -9.88 6.58 -4.60
N SER A 7 -8.64 6.99 -4.78
CA SER A 7 -7.89 6.74 -6.00
C SER A 7 -6.66 5.86 -5.73
N ASP A 8 -6.38 4.92 -6.63
CA ASP A 8 -5.01 4.45 -6.76
C ASP A 8 -4.08 5.61 -7.16
N MET A 9 -2.78 5.43 -6.92
CA MET A 9 -1.78 6.47 -7.21
C MET A 9 -1.08 6.24 -8.54
N ASP A 10 -0.38 5.12 -8.67
CA ASP A 10 0.52 4.84 -9.78
C ASP A 10 -0.25 4.45 -11.04
N GLY A 11 -0.12 5.23 -12.10
CA GLY A 11 -0.90 5.00 -13.32
C GLY A 11 -2.33 5.52 -13.27
N THR A 12 -2.79 6.05 -12.12
CA THR A 12 -4.14 6.59 -11.93
C THR A 12 -4.13 8.09 -11.60
N LEU A 13 -3.70 8.48 -10.38
CA LEU A 13 -3.76 9.85 -9.88
C LEU A 13 -2.48 10.66 -10.16
N LEU A 14 -1.31 10.02 -10.22
CA LEU A 14 -0.03 10.72 -10.32
C LEU A 14 0.00 11.65 -11.54
N ASN A 15 0.44 12.89 -11.31
CA ASN A 15 0.50 14.09 -12.12
C ASN A 15 -0.64 15.09 -11.90
N ASP A 16 -1.55 14.83 -10.96
CA ASP A 16 -2.65 15.76 -10.63
C ASP A 16 -2.14 17.15 -10.20
N GLY A 17 -0.94 17.22 -9.58
CA GLY A 17 -0.32 18.49 -9.19
C GLY A 17 -1.16 19.33 -8.22
N GLY A 18 -2.02 18.69 -7.41
CA GLY A 18 -2.89 19.37 -6.45
C GLY A 18 -4.16 19.97 -7.04
N LYS A 19 -4.52 19.61 -8.29
CA LYS A 19 -5.74 20.11 -8.95
C LYS A 19 -7.04 19.73 -8.24
N VAL A 20 -7.01 18.71 -7.39
CA VAL A 20 -8.14 18.30 -6.54
C VAL A 20 -8.29 19.15 -5.26
N ASN A 21 -7.29 19.99 -4.91
CA ASN A 21 -7.28 20.71 -3.63
C ASN A 21 -8.46 21.66 -3.45
N GLU A 22 -8.91 22.31 -4.51
CA GLU A 22 -10.08 23.20 -4.44
C GLU A 22 -11.34 22.41 -4.09
N LEU A 23 -11.52 21.22 -4.64
CA LEU A 23 -12.64 20.33 -4.34
C LEU A 23 -12.57 19.82 -2.90
N ILE A 24 -11.37 19.46 -2.43
CA ILE A 24 -11.16 19.05 -1.02
C ILE A 24 -11.50 20.20 -0.06
N LYS A 25 -11.08 21.44 -0.35
CA LYS A 25 -11.44 22.64 0.42
C LYS A 25 -12.95 22.89 0.46
N ASN A 26 -13.63 22.52 -0.61
CA ASN A 26 -15.10 22.61 -0.73
C ASN A 26 -15.84 21.41 -0.10
N GLY A 27 -15.13 20.57 0.67
CA GLY A 27 -15.74 19.50 1.46
C GLY A 27 -15.74 18.12 0.81
N MET A 28 -15.04 17.93 -0.32
CA MET A 28 -14.86 16.59 -0.92
C MET A 28 -14.02 15.71 0.00
N LEU A 29 -14.53 14.52 0.37
CA LEU A 29 -13.76 13.50 1.05
C LEU A 29 -12.94 12.74 0.02
N PHE A 30 -11.64 13.06 -0.05
CA PHE A 30 -10.73 12.46 -1.03
C PHE A 30 -9.51 11.84 -0.36
N THR A 31 -9.15 10.64 -0.80
CA THR A 31 -7.94 9.94 -0.35
C THR A 31 -7.37 9.00 -1.42
N VAL A 32 -6.30 8.31 -1.08
CA VAL A 32 -5.64 7.34 -1.95
C VAL A 32 -5.59 5.95 -1.33
N ALA A 33 -5.52 4.91 -2.19
CA ALA A 33 -5.25 3.53 -1.81
C ALA A 33 -4.11 2.97 -2.67
N THR A 34 -2.94 2.72 -2.06
CA THR A 34 -1.72 2.41 -2.79
C THR A 34 -0.88 1.32 -2.12
N ALA A 35 -0.06 0.63 -2.90
CA ALA A 35 0.99 -0.26 -2.39
C ALA A 35 2.18 0.50 -1.77
N ARG A 36 2.28 1.81 -2.00
CA ARG A 36 3.40 2.63 -1.52
C ARG A 36 3.42 2.75 0.00
N SER A 37 4.65 2.87 0.54
CA SER A 37 4.87 3.20 1.95
C SER A 37 4.50 4.66 2.24
N ALA A 38 4.28 4.97 3.53
CA ALA A 38 3.94 6.32 4.01
C ALA A 38 4.92 7.39 3.52
N ILE A 39 6.22 7.09 3.46
CA ILE A 39 7.25 8.03 3.01
C ILE A 39 7.11 8.32 1.52
N SER A 40 7.03 7.26 0.72
CA SER A 40 6.91 7.41 -0.73
C SER A 40 5.60 8.08 -1.12
N ALA A 41 4.50 7.76 -0.43
CA ALA A 41 3.23 8.42 -0.64
C ALA A 41 3.26 9.90 -0.24
N ALA A 42 3.82 10.24 0.93
CA ALA A 42 3.91 11.62 1.40
C ALA A 42 4.76 12.51 0.48
N GLU A 43 5.85 11.98 -0.09
CA GLU A 43 6.69 12.74 -1.03
C GLU A 43 5.94 13.05 -2.34
N LEU A 44 5.20 12.09 -2.87
CA LEU A 44 4.47 12.22 -4.14
C LEU A 44 3.17 13.03 -3.99
N LEU A 45 2.54 12.96 -2.82
CA LEU A 45 1.28 13.64 -2.54
C LEU A 45 1.46 14.98 -1.82
N LYS A 46 2.70 15.49 -1.71
CA LYS A 46 3.01 16.73 -0.98
C LYS A 46 2.21 17.94 -1.43
N ASP A 47 1.79 17.96 -2.68
CA ASP A 47 1.02 19.05 -3.30
C ASP A 47 -0.51 18.82 -3.22
N ILE A 48 -0.96 17.71 -2.61
CA ILE A 48 -2.37 17.37 -2.45
C ILE A 48 -2.76 17.44 -0.97
N ASP A 49 -3.75 18.25 -0.65
CA ASP A 49 -4.23 18.49 0.73
C ASP A 49 -5.16 17.35 1.25
N ILE A 50 -4.68 16.11 1.20
CA ILE A 50 -5.45 14.97 1.69
C ILE A 50 -5.77 15.16 3.18
N SER A 51 -7.06 15.23 3.52
CA SER A 51 -7.56 15.51 4.87
C SER A 51 -8.14 14.29 5.60
N VAL A 52 -8.27 13.17 4.91
CA VAL A 52 -8.76 11.90 5.46
C VAL A 52 -7.64 10.84 5.37
N PRO A 53 -7.64 9.79 6.22
CA PRO A 53 -6.55 8.81 6.20
C PRO A 53 -6.34 8.18 4.82
N ALA A 54 -5.08 8.04 4.41
CA ALA A 54 -4.69 7.32 3.21
C ALA A 54 -4.53 5.81 3.51
N VAL A 55 -4.91 4.97 2.55
CA VAL A 55 -4.74 3.52 2.60
C VAL A 55 -3.39 3.17 1.97
N LEU A 56 -2.42 2.79 2.78
CA LEU A 56 -1.03 2.58 2.38
C LEU A 56 -0.58 1.13 2.52
N MET A 57 0.48 0.75 1.79
CA MET A 57 1.04 -0.60 1.79
C MET A 57 -0.05 -1.68 1.58
N ASN A 58 -0.87 -1.48 0.53
CA ASN A 58 -2.01 -2.37 0.21
C ASN A 58 -3.04 -2.52 1.36
N GLY A 59 -3.20 -1.51 2.20
CA GLY A 59 -4.16 -1.54 3.31
C GLY A 59 -3.56 -1.98 4.65
N VAL A 60 -2.26 -2.19 4.74
CA VAL A 60 -1.58 -2.45 6.02
C VAL A 60 -1.76 -1.27 6.97
N PHE A 61 -1.75 -0.04 6.44
CA PHE A 61 -1.93 1.18 7.22
C PHE A 61 -3.08 2.03 6.72
N LEU A 62 -3.86 2.56 7.65
CA LEU A 62 -4.60 3.80 7.50
C LEU A 62 -3.76 4.91 8.09
N PHE A 63 -3.31 5.84 7.27
CA PHE A 63 -2.25 6.77 7.66
C PHE A 63 -2.65 8.22 7.46
N ASP A 64 -2.55 9.01 8.52
CA ASP A 64 -2.69 10.46 8.47
C ASP A 64 -1.40 11.07 7.92
N LEU A 65 -1.40 11.42 6.65
CA LEU A 65 -0.24 12.00 5.96
C LEU A 65 0.17 13.36 6.52
N LYS A 66 -0.79 14.14 7.04
CA LYS A 66 -0.56 15.47 7.60
C LYS A 66 0.15 15.38 8.95
N ASN A 67 -0.33 14.52 9.84
CA ASN A 67 0.24 14.34 11.18
C ASN A 67 1.32 13.24 11.21
N LYS A 68 1.59 12.60 10.07
CA LYS A 68 2.63 11.56 9.89
C LYS A 68 2.51 10.40 10.88
N LYS A 69 1.30 9.91 11.09
CA LYS A 69 1.05 8.80 12.02
C LYS A 69 -0.01 7.83 11.49
N ALA A 70 0.10 6.57 11.90
CA ALA A 70 -0.96 5.60 11.65
C ALA A 70 -2.20 5.95 12.48
N VAL A 71 -3.37 5.88 11.85
CA VAL A 71 -4.69 5.93 12.49
C VAL A 71 -5.13 4.52 12.87
N ALA A 72 -4.79 3.55 12.01
CA ALA A 72 -4.97 2.12 12.24
C ALA A 72 -3.93 1.35 11.43
N TYR A 73 -3.66 0.10 11.82
CA TYR A 73 -2.79 -0.80 11.08
C TYR A 73 -3.19 -2.26 11.31
N HIS A 74 -2.77 -3.12 10.38
CA HIS A 74 -3.01 -4.56 10.44
C HIS A 74 -1.68 -5.29 10.65
N GLU A 75 -1.46 -5.81 11.85
CA GLU A 75 -0.30 -6.63 12.17
C GLU A 75 -0.41 -8.05 11.60
N ILE A 76 0.73 -8.65 11.33
CA ILE A 76 0.84 -10.07 11.02
C ILE A 76 0.62 -10.85 12.34
N PRO A 77 -0.32 -11.82 12.38
CA PRO A 77 -0.52 -12.62 13.59
C PRO A 77 0.79 -13.30 14.05
N LYS A 78 1.03 -13.33 15.34
CA LYS A 78 2.27 -13.82 15.95
C LYS A 78 2.68 -15.21 15.45
N ASP A 79 1.74 -16.15 15.42
CA ASP A 79 2.04 -17.51 14.96
C ASP A 79 2.39 -17.53 13.46
N ALA A 80 1.70 -16.73 12.65
CA ALA A 80 2.00 -16.58 11.25
C ALA A 80 3.38 -15.93 11.01
N PHE A 81 3.73 -14.91 11.79
CA PHE A 81 5.05 -14.27 11.75
C PHE A 81 6.19 -15.29 11.95
N PHE A 82 6.11 -16.10 13.01
CA PHE A 82 7.13 -17.11 13.27
C PHE A 82 7.17 -18.21 12.19
N ALA A 83 6.01 -18.66 11.74
CA ALA A 83 5.95 -19.63 10.62
C ALA A 83 6.60 -19.09 9.35
N ILE A 84 6.34 -17.83 9.00
CA ILE A 84 6.90 -17.17 7.81
C ILE A 84 8.41 -16.93 7.97
N THR A 85 8.85 -16.38 9.09
CA THR A 85 10.29 -16.12 9.31
C THR A 85 11.10 -17.41 9.32
N GLU A 86 10.56 -18.51 9.86
CA GLU A 86 11.19 -19.83 9.80
C GLU A 86 11.35 -20.33 8.34
N ILE A 87 10.38 -20.09 7.44
CA ILE A 87 10.51 -20.45 6.02
C ILE A 87 11.72 -19.74 5.40
N PHE A 88 11.93 -18.47 5.68
CA PHE A 88 13.08 -17.69 5.19
C PHE A 88 14.39 -18.20 5.78
N VAL A 89 14.46 -18.43 7.08
CA VAL A 89 15.66 -18.93 7.78
C VAL A 89 16.10 -20.29 7.23
N ARG A 90 15.18 -21.25 7.09
CA ARG A 90 15.44 -22.59 6.56
C ARG A 90 16.01 -22.55 5.13
N ARG A 91 15.72 -21.47 4.38
CA ARG A 91 16.23 -21.25 3.01
C ARG A 91 17.42 -20.31 2.95
N ASN A 92 18.01 -19.97 4.09
CA ASN A 92 19.12 -19.02 4.22
C ASN A 92 18.82 -17.66 3.54
N LYS A 93 17.59 -17.18 3.67
CA LYS A 93 17.16 -15.87 3.17
C LYS A 93 17.03 -14.86 4.31
N SER A 94 17.28 -13.59 4.00
CA SER A 94 17.24 -12.48 4.92
C SER A 94 16.22 -11.44 4.42
N PRO A 95 14.94 -11.58 4.73
CA PRO A 95 13.95 -10.56 4.38
C PRO A 95 14.15 -9.29 5.19
N PHE A 96 13.59 -8.18 4.70
CA PHE A 96 13.31 -7.01 5.51
C PHE A 96 11.99 -7.22 6.24
N VAL A 97 12.03 -7.15 7.56
CA VAL A 97 10.86 -7.25 8.43
C VAL A 97 10.55 -5.88 9.00
N PHE A 98 9.35 -5.40 8.74
CA PHE A 98 8.90 -4.09 9.18
C PHE A 98 8.06 -4.26 10.44
N PHE A 99 8.48 -3.59 11.48
CA PHE A 99 7.73 -3.45 12.71
C PHE A 99 7.21 -2.01 12.84
N TYR A 100 6.05 -1.88 13.45
CA TYR A 100 5.49 -0.60 13.87
C TYR A 100 5.41 -0.59 15.39
N GLY A 101 6.07 0.38 16.03
CA GLY A 101 6.14 0.50 17.48
C GLY A 101 4.97 1.31 18.06
N ASP A 102 4.68 1.10 19.33
CA ASP A 102 3.70 1.88 20.10
C ASP A 102 4.05 3.38 20.14
N ASP A 103 5.33 3.71 19.96
CA ASP A 103 5.83 5.10 19.84
C ASP A 103 5.52 5.75 18.47
N GLY A 104 4.88 5.03 17.57
CA GLY A 104 4.52 5.48 16.23
C GLY A 104 5.67 5.46 15.22
N LYS A 105 6.77 4.78 15.52
CA LYS A 105 7.91 4.65 14.61
C LYS A 105 7.99 3.27 13.99
N PHE A 106 8.67 3.24 12.86
CA PHE A 106 9.01 2.00 12.19
C PHE A 106 10.40 1.52 12.58
N THR A 107 10.56 0.22 12.74
CA THR A 107 11.86 -0.46 12.73
C THR A 107 11.85 -1.47 11.59
N ILE A 108 12.88 -1.44 10.74
CA ILE A 108 13.08 -2.43 9.69
C ILE A 108 14.26 -3.30 10.09
N GLU A 109 13.96 -4.54 10.46
CA GLU A 109 14.96 -5.53 10.82
C GLU A 109 15.42 -6.34 9.61
N TYR A 110 16.70 -6.69 9.59
CA TYR A 110 17.32 -7.58 8.62
C TYR A 110 18.49 -8.33 9.26
N THR A 111 18.78 -9.54 8.77
CA THR A 111 19.91 -10.32 9.28
C THR A 111 21.18 -10.10 8.45
N ASP A 112 21.05 -10.01 7.11
CA ASP A 112 22.19 -9.83 6.21
C ASP A 112 21.74 -9.25 4.84
N PHE A 113 22.68 -8.75 4.06
CA PHE A 113 22.48 -8.41 2.64
C PHE A 113 23.02 -9.52 1.75
N LYS A 114 22.16 -10.38 1.25
CA LYS A 114 22.54 -11.51 0.40
C LYS A 114 22.77 -11.12 -1.07
N LEU A 115 22.14 -10.01 -1.51
CA LEU A 115 22.22 -9.51 -2.90
C LEU A 115 22.48 -7.99 -2.91
N PRO A 116 23.06 -7.44 -4.00
CA PRO A 116 23.24 -5.99 -4.15
C PRO A 116 21.95 -5.19 -3.97
N ILE A 117 20.81 -5.68 -4.49
CA ILE A 117 19.52 -5.02 -4.40
C ILE A 117 19.07 -4.80 -2.93
N HIS A 118 19.46 -5.68 -2.00
CA HIS A 118 19.14 -5.51 -0.56
C HIS A 118 19.93 -4.33 0.03
N ARG A 119 21.19 -4.19 -0.33
CA ARG A 119 22.02 -3.05 0.06
C ARG A 119 21.48 -1.75 -0.54
N ASP A 120 21.10 -1.77 -1.81
CA ASP A 120 20.51 -0.61 -2.50
C ASP A 120 19.18 -0.20 -1.85
N PHE A 121 18.36 -1.16 -1.44
CA PHE A 121 17.13 -0.89 -0.71
C PHE A 121 17.41 -0.14 0.60
N TYR A 122 18.37 -0.63 1.38
CA TYR A 122 18.82 0.00 2.63
C TYR A 122 19.41 1.40 2.38
N GLU A 123 20.38 1.54 1.47
CA GLU A 123 21.09 2.80 1.23
C GLU A 123 20.16 3.93 0.75
N LYS A 124 19.18 3.59 -0.09
CA LYS A 124 18.20 4.56 -0.60
C LYS A 124 17.24 5.07 0.47
N ARG A 125 17.05 4.32 1.56
CA ARG A 125 16.02 4.59 2.58
C ARG A 125 16.56 4.95 3.96
N LYS A 126 17.79 4.55 4.30
CA LYS A 126 18.40 4.92 5.59
C LYS A 126 18.43 6.45 5.75
N GLY A 127 18.04 6.93 6.92
CA GLY A 127 18.00 8.34 7.25
C GLY A 127 16.89 9.18 6.60
N LYS A 128 16.04 8.54 5.75
CA LYS A 128 14.86 9.21 5.14
C LYS A 128 13.54 8.71 5.71
N PHE A 129 13.59 7.86 6.70
CA PHE A 129 12.49 7.04 7.17
C PHE A 129 11.98 7.51 8.54
N PHE A 130 10.67 7.34 8.83
CA PHE A 130 10.11 7.60 10.17
C PHE A 130 10.47 6.49 11.16
N GLY A 131 11.74 6.08 11.17
CA GLY A 131 12.21 4.94 11.94
C GLY A 131 13.66 4.60 11.63
N GLU A 132 14.07 3.40 11.99
CA GLU A 132 15.44 2.94 11.85
C GLU A 132 15.55 1.59 11.14
N PHE A 133 16.73 1.31 10.59
CA PHE A 133 17.13 -0.01 10.15
C PHE A 133 18.00 -0.66 11.21
N LYS A 134 17.66 -1.87 11.63
CA LYS A 134 18.35 -2.62 12.67
C LYS A 134 18.83 -3.96 12.15
N LYS A 135 20.15 -4.20 12.20
CA LYS A 135 20.70 -5.51 11.92
C LYS A 135 20.55 -6.39 13.16
N VAL A 136 19.91 -7.56 12.98
CA VAL A 136 19.65 -8.52 14.07
C VAL A 136 20.27 -9.88 13.75
N SER A 137 20.44 -10.73 14.76
CA SER A 137 20.85 -12.13 14.58
C SER A 137 19.67 -13.03 14.20
N GLU A 138 18.51 -12.73 14.76
CA GLU A 138 17.24 -13.42 14.50
C GLU A 138 16.08 -12.43 14.65
N TYR A 139 14.92 -12.79 14.09
CA TYR A 139 13.72 -11.96 14.15
C TYR A 139 12.91 -12.33 15.40
N GLU A 140 12.64 -11.33 16.24
CA GLU A 140 11.86 -11.48 17.47
C GLU A 140 10.75 -10.43 17.51
N ILE A 141 9.63 -10.76 18.17
CA ILE A 141 8.58 -9.77 18.48
C ILE A 141 8.82 -9.28 19.90
N LEU A 142 9.15 -8.02 20.06
CA LEU A 142 9.18 -7.34 21.34
C LEU A 142 7.78 -6.87 21.73
N ASP A 143 7.53 -6.65 23.03
CA ASP A 143 6.19 -6.35 23.55
C ASP A 143 5.57 -5.07 22.98
N ASP A 144 6.39 -4.09 22.60
CA ASP A 144 6.01 -2.79 22.04
C ASP A 144 6.17 -2.70 20.51
N MET A 145 6.40 -3.84 19.84
CA MET A 145 6.69 -3.91 18.40
C MET A 145 5.75 -4.86 17.68
N HIS A 146 5.07 -4.38 16.67
CA HIS A 146 4.06 -5.10 15.89
C HIS A 146 4.60 -5.42 14.49
N PRO A 147 4.76 -6.68 14.10
CA PRO A 147 5.19 -7.05 12.75
C PRO A 147 4.06 -6.75 11.76
N VAL A 148 4.33 -5.89 10.78
CA VAL A 148 3.28 -5.42 9.85
C VAL A 148 3.54 -5.82 8.41
N PHE A 149 4.81 -6.03 8.03
CA PHE A 149 5.16 -6.29 6.64
C PHE A 149 6.51 -7.01 6.55
N ILE A 150 6.61 -7.99 5.66
CA ILE A 150 7.86 -8.71 5.35
C ILE A 150 8.10 -8.61 3.86
N SER A 151 9.29 -8.21 3.45
CA SER A 151 9.65 -8.05 2.02
C SER A 151 11.00 -8.67 1.71
N LEU A 152 11.07 -9.38 0.60
CA LEU A 152 12.32 -9.86 0.03
C LEU A 152 12.29 -9.71 -1.49
N SER A 153 13.43 -9.33 -2.06
CA SER A 153 13.68 -9.36 -3.50
C SER A 153 14.76 -10.40 -3.82
N ASP A 154 14.49 -11.28 -4.80
CA ASP A 154 15.41 -12.33 -5.24
C ASP A 154 15.00 -12.84 -6.63
N GLY A 155 15.66 -13.87 -7.15
CA GLY A 155 15.25 -14.56 -8.36
C GLY A 155 13.90 -15.27 -8.21
N TYR A 156 13.18 -15.44 -9.33
CA TYR A 156 11.88 -16.13 -9.36
C TYR A 156 11.94 -17.51 -8.69
N ASP A 157 12.89 -18.35 -9.09
CA ASP A 157 13.03 -19.73 -8.61
C ASP A 157 13.37 -19.81 -7.11
N GLU A 158 14.01 -18.76 -6.59
CA GLU A 158 14.34 -18.64 -5.17
C GLU A 158 13.11 -18.22 -4.33
N LEU A 159 12.28 -17.31 -4.83
CA LEU A 159 11.13 -16.79 -4.11
C LEU A 159 9.86 -17.64 -4.29
N LYS A 160 9.68 -18.28 -5.44
CA LYS A 160 8.46 -19.04 -5.74
C LYS A 160 8.12 -20.11 -4.69
N PRO A 161 9.09 -20.93 -4.21
CA PRO A 161 8.79 -21.91 -3.16
C PRO A 161 8.44 -21.26 -1.80
N ILE A 162 8.99 -20.07 -1.52
CA ILE A 162 8.64 -19.30 -0.31
C ILE A 162 7.21 -18.77 -0.41
N TYR A 163 6.88 -18.18 -1.57
CA TYR A 163 5.53 -17.71 -1.87
C TYR A 163 4.49 -18.82 -1.73
N ASP A 164 4.74 -20.01 -2.31
CA ASP A 164 3.83 -21.16 -2.25
C ASP A 164 3.61 -21.69 -0.83
N ALA A 165 4.63 -21.58 0.01
CA ALA A 165 4.54 -21.94 1.42
C ALA A 165 3.79 -20.85 2.22
N ALA A 166 4.12 -19.58 1.99
CA ALA A 166 3.50 -18.45 2.68
C ALA A 166 1.98 -18.35 2.38
N GLN A 167 1.56 -18.64 1.15
CA GLN A 167 0.13 -18.67 0.80
C GLN A 167 -0.71 -19.71 1.57
N LYS A 168 -0.06 -20.69 2.19
CA LYS A 168 -0.73 -21.73 3.02
C LYS A 168 -0.74 -21.37 4.49
N THR A 169 -0.16 -20.24 4.87
CA THR A 169 -0.12 -19.78 6.25
C THR A 169 -1.34 -18.92 6.53
N ASP A 170 -2.16 -19.33 7.48
CA ASP A 170 -3.34 -18.58 7.88
C ASP A 170 -2.96 -17.20 8.45
N GLY A 171 -3.79 -16.20 8.20
CA GLY A 171 -3.61 -14.86 8.73
C GLY A 171 -2.71 -13.94 7.90
N VAL A 172 -2.10 -14.43 6.82
CA VAL A 172 -1.32 -13.61 5.89
C VAL A 172 -1.83 -13.65 4.47
N THR A 173 -1.44 -12.66 3.69
CA THR A 173 -1.56 -12.60 2.23
C THR A 173 -0.23 -12.20 1.61
N CYS A 174 -0.05 -12.50 0.33
CA CYS A 174 1.20 -12.29 -0.37
C CYS A 174 0.99 -11.55 -1.68
N SER A 175 1.85 -10.56 -1.96
CA SER A 175 2.06 -10.00 -3.29
C SER A 175 3.35 -10.60 -3.87
N PHE A 176 3.29 -11.10 -5.10
CA PHE A 176 4.44 -11.70 -5.78
C PHE A 176 4.50 -11.22 -7.22
N TYR A 177 5.52 -10.43 -7.56
CA TYR A 177 5.60 -9.75 -8.85
C TYR A 177 7.03 -9.50 -9.31
N ALA A 178 7.23 -9.43 -10.65
CA ALA A 178 8.50 -9.04 -11.24
C ALA A 178 8.75 -7.54 -11.09
N ASP A 179 9.99 -7.15 -10.80
CA ASP A 179 10.40 -5.76 -10.88
C ASP A 179 10.50 -5.31 -12.35
N THR A 180 10.09 -4.07 -12.60
CA THR A 180 10.13 -3.50 -13.95
C THR A 180 11.54 -3.10 -14.39
N TYR A 181 12.44 -2.82 -13.44
CA TYR A 181 13.75 -2.20 -13.69
C TYR A 181 14.93 -3.12 -13.45
N THR A 182 14.70 -4.25 -12.75
CA THR A 182 15.74 -5.22 -12.41
C THR A 182 15.27 -6.65 -12.74
N PRO A 183 16.17 -7.64 -12.85
CA PRO A 183 15.77 -9.03 -13.11
C PRO A 183 15.18 -9.74 -11.88
N TYR A 184 14.96 -9.02 -10.79
CA TYR A 184 14.47 -9.61 -9.55
C TYR A 184 12.96 -9.63 -9.48
N TRP A 185 12.44 -10.50 -8.63
CA TRP A 185 11.06 -10.58 -8.19
C TRP A 185 10.96 -10.05 -6.77
N PHE A 186 9.80 -9.53 -6.43
CA PHE A 186 9.45 -9.12 -5.08
C PHE A 186 8.42 -10.07 -4.49
N LEU A 187 8.67 -10.48 -3.25
CA LEU A 187 7.72 -11.15 -2.41
C LEU A 187 7.44 -10.25 -1.20
N GLU A 188 6.18 -9.88 -1.05
CA GLU A 188 5.69 -9.08 0.07
C GLU A 188 4.63 -9.89 0.82
N ILE A 189 4.75 -9.96 2.13
CA ILE A 189 3.85 -10.73 3.02
C ILE A 189 3.36 -9.79 4.11
N TYR A 190 2.04 -9.77 4.30
CA TYR A 190 1.39 -8.90 5.26
C TYR A 190 0.07 -9.53 5.74
N SER A 191 -0.62 -8.92 6.70
CA SER A 191 -1.87 -9.43 7.25
C SER A 191 -2.93 -9.68 6.19
N SER A 192 -3.63 -10.81 6.24
CA SER A 192 -4.76 -11.11 5.35
C SER A 192 -5.96 -10.16 5.55
N LYS A 193 -5.98 -9.41 6.65
CA LYS A 193 -6.97 -8.34 6.87
C LYS A 193 -6.67 -7.09 6.05
N ALA A 194 -5.44 -6.93 5.56
CA ALA A 194 -5.03 -5.78 4.78
C ALA A 194 -5.40 -5.98 3.30
N SER A 195 -6.12 -5.03 2.76
CA SER A 195 -6.34 -4.85 1.32
C SER A 195 -6.74 -3.40 1.03
N LYS A 196 -6.55 -2.92 -0.20
CA LYS A 196 -7.07 -1.60 -0.61
C LYS A 196 -8.58 -1.49 -0.33
N ALA A 197 -9.31 -2.57 -0.53
CA ALA A 197 -10.76 -2.65 -0.33
C ALA A 197 -11.13 -2.52 1.16
N ASN A 198 -10.53 -3.32 2.03
CA ASN A 198 -10.80 -3.25 3.47
C ASN A 198 -10.41 -1.88 4.03
N GLY A 199 -9.23 -1.35 3.66
CA GLY A 199 -8.79 -0.02 4.07
C GLY A 199 -9.76 1.08 3.61
N ALA A 200 -10.32 0.97 2.40
CA ALA A 200 -11.33 1.91 1.91
C ALA A 200 -12.62 1.87 2.75
N GLN A 201 -13.10 0.68 3.14
CA GLN A 201 -14.25 0.53 4.04
C GLN A 201 -13.99 1.12 5.41
N GLU A 202 -12.80 0.88 5.96
CA GLU A 202 -12.42 1.42 7.27
C GLU A 202 -12.33 2.95 7.23
N VAL A 203 -11.73 3.54 6.17
CA VAL A 203 -11.73 5.00 5.98
C VAL A 203 -13.14 5.52 5.83
N MET A 204 -14.00 4.88 5.02
CA MET A 204 -15.40 5.26 4.85
C MET A 204 -16.13 5.34 6.19
N ALA A 205 -15.95 4.31 7.05
CA ALA A 205 -16.55 4.27 8.39
C ALA A 205 -16.00 5.39 9.30
N LEU A 206 -14.68 5.63 9.28
CA LEU A 206 -14.03 6.67 10.09
C LEU A 206 -14.53 8.09 9.77
N VAL A 207 -14.77 8.38 8.47
CA VAL A 207 -15.20 9.72 8.04
C VAL A 207 -16.72 9.88 7.95
N GLY A 208 -17.48 8.81 8.24
CA GLY A 208 -18.94 8.80 8.17
C GLY A 208 -19.44 9.04 6.74
N ALA A 209 -18.78 8.45 5.74
CA ALA A 209 -19.25 8.46 4.37
C ALA A 209 -20.26 7.32 4.15
N ASP A 210 -21.19 7.54 3.21
CA ASP A 210 -22.27 6.58 2.89
C ASP A 210 -21.92 5.71 1.68
N LYS A 211 -20.99 6.19 0.82
CA LYS A 211 -20.63 5.57 -0.47
C LYS A 211 -19.16 5.71 -0.77
N ILE A 212 -18.65 4.80 -1.60
CA ILE A 212 -17.29 4.82 -2.15
C ILE A 212 -17.37 5.02 -3.67
N ALA A 213 -16.60 6.01 -4.18
CA ALA A 213 -16.27 6.18 -5.60
C ALA A 213 -14.78 5.88 -5.79
N ALA A 214 -14.46 4.79 -6.50
CA ALA A 214 -13.10 4.31 -6.66
C ALA A 214 -12.53 4.61 -8.05
N PHE A 215 -11.23 4.96 -8.10
CA PHE A 215 -10.46 5.17 -9.32
C PHE A 215 -9.28 4.21 -9.34
N GLY A 216 -8.99 3.62 -10.51
CA GLY A 216 -7.91 2.66 -10.63
C GLY A 216 -7.49 2.40 -12.08
N ASP A 217 -6.36 1.69 -12.25
CA ASP A 217 -5.80 1.34 -13.55
C ASP A 217 -5.39 -0.13 -13.68
N ASN A 218 -5.21 -0.87 -12.58
CA ASN A 218 -4.57 -2.18 -12.63
C ASN A 218 -5.34 -3.27 -11.88
N ARG A 219 -4.89 -4.52 -12.02
CA ARG A 219 -5.53 -5.72 -11.42
C ARG A 219 -5.62 -5.66 -9.90
N ASN A 220 -4.67 -5.01 -9.22
CA ASN A 220 -4.72 -4.83 -7.77
C ASN A 220 -5.86 -3.92 -7.29
N ASP A 221 -6.55 -3.21 -8.22
CA ASP A 221 -7.71 -2.38 -7.93
C ASP A 221 -9.05 -3.13 -8.10
N ILE A 222 -9.04 -4.36 -8.64
CA ILE A 222 -10.26 -5.14 -8.86
C ILE A 222 -11.03 -5.35 -7.55
N LEU A 223 -10.33 -5.66 -6.45
CA LEU A 223 -10.98 -5.82 -5.14
C LEU A 223 -11.58 -4.50 -4.64
N LEU A 224 -10.90 -3.38 -4.83
CA LEU A 224 -11.42 -2.06 -4.49
C LEU A 224 -12.67 -1.74 -5.33
N PHE A 225 -12.64 -2.04 -6.63
CA PHE A 225 -13.79 -1.85 -7.53
C PHE A 225 -14.97 -2.75 -7.14
N SER A 226 -14.74 -4.00 -6.73
CA SER A 226 -15.82 -4.90 -6.32
C SER A 226 -16.63 -4.40 -5.13
N LEU A 227 -16.02 -3.52 -4.32
CA LEU A 227 -16.60 -2.96 -3.11
C LEU A 227 -17.19 -1.56 -3.32
N ALA A 228 -16.69 -0.82 -4.31
CA ALA A 228 -17.11 0.54 -4.56
C ALA A 228 -18.53 0.63 -5.15
N ASP A 229 -19.29 1.66 -4.72
CA ASP A 229 -20.60 1.99 -5.29
C ASP A 229 -20.49 2.56 -6.70
N ARG A 230 -19.38 3.27 -6.99
CA ARG A 230 -19.06 3.81 -8.30
C ARG A 230 -17.59 3.54 -8.66
N LYS A 231 -17.34 3.11 -9.89
CA LYS A 231 -16.06 2.56 -10.36
C LYS A 231 -15.61 3.27 -11.62
N TYR A 232 -14.46 3.92 -11.57
CA TYR A 232 -13.93 4.72 -12.65
C TYR A 232 -12.54 4.23 -13.05
N ALA A 233 -12.43 3.61 -14.22
CA ALA A 233 -11.14 3.21 -14.77
C ALA A 233 -10.56 4.35 -15.60
N VAL A 234 -9.28 4.69 -15.41
CA VAL A 234 -8.59 5.61 -16.33
C VAL A 234 -8.41 4.93 -17.70
N LYS A 235 -8.28 5.73 -18.76
CA LYS A 235 -8.20 5.23 -20.15
C LYS A 235 -7.00 4.29 -20.38
N ASN A 236 -5.89 4.50 -19.67
CA ASN A 236 -4.71 3.63 -19.67
C ASN A 236 -4.84 2.37 -18.81
N ALA A 237 -5.99 2.14 -18.16
CA ALA A 237 -6.20 0.97 -17.33
C ALA A 237 -6.17 -0.34 -18.13
N VAL A 238 -5.83 -1.44 -17.44
CA VAL A 238 -5.88 -2.79 -18.02
C VAL A 238 -7.29 -3.17 -18.48
N PRO A 239 -7.43 -3.99 -19.54
CA PRO A 239 -8.73 -4.34 -20.09
C PRO A 239 -9.70 -4.92 -19.05
N GLU A 240 -9.20 -5.74 -18.15
CA GLU A 240 -10.00 -6.41 -17.10
C GLU A 240 -10.65 -5.39 -16.16
N LEU A 241 -9.93 -4.33 -15.78
CA LEU A 241 -10.47 -3.30 -14.91
C LEU A 241 -11.48 -2.42 -15.66
N ARG A 242 -11.19 -2.05 -16.92
CA ARG A 242 -12.13 -1.29 -17.76
C ARG A 242 -13.45 -2.00 -18.00
N GLN A 243 -13.46 -3.35 -18.06
CA GLN A 243 -14.68 -4.15 -18.25
C GLN A 243 -15.62 -4.10 -17.06
N ILE A 244 -15.12 -3.90 -15.85
CA ILE A 244 -15.92 -3.84 -14.62
C ILE A 244 -16.18 -2.42 -14.11
N ALA A 245 -15.62 -1.42 -14.77
CA ALA A 245 -15.84 -0.01 -14.47
C ALA A 245 -17.24 0.45 -14.93
N ASP A 246 -17.85 1.37 -14.19
CA ASP A 246 -19.10 2.01 -14.59
C ASP A 246 -18.83 3.04 -15.72
N GLU A 247 -17.62 3.66 -15.72
CA GLU A 247 -17.16 4.59 -16.74
C GLU A 247 -15.64 4.51 -16.91
N VAL A 248 -15.18 4.66 -18.17
CA VAL A 248 -13.76 4.87 -18.51
C VAL A 248 -13.53 6.36 -18.70
N ILE A 249 -12.78 6.96 -17.78
CA ILE A 249 -12.47 8.39 -17.73
C ILE A 249 -11.20 8.75 -18.54
N GLY A 250 -10.74 10.01 -18.45
CA GLY A 250 -9.50 10.46 -19.12
C GLY A 250 -8.25 9.68 -18.73
N GLU A 251 -7.17 9.86 -19.49
CA GLU A 251 -5.85 9.26 -19.16
C GLU A 251 -5.23 9.90 -17.92
N ASN A 252 -4.46 9.12 -17.15
CA ASN A 252 -3.74 9.62 -15.97
C ASN A 252 -2.78 10.79 -16.32
N ASN A 253 -2.10 10.73 -17.47
CA ASN A 253 -1.17 11.76 -17.91
C ASN A 253 -1.85 13.09 -18.32
N ASN A 254 -3.15 13.09 -18.48
CA ASN A 254 -3.97 14.24 -18.81
C ASN A 254 -4.94 14.62 -17.68
N ASP A 255 -4.52 14.37 -16.42
CA ASP A 255 -5.29 14.69 -15.21
C ASP A 255 -6.70 14.06 -15.20
N GLY A 256 -6.84 12.85 -15.74
CA GLY A 256 -8.12 12.20 -15.96
C GLY A 256 -9.01 12.13 -14.71
N VAL A 257 -8.42 11.84 -13.54
CA VAL A 257 -9.16 11.80 -12.25
C VAL A 257 -9.62 13.21 -11.85
N ALA A 258 -8.72 14.21 -11.87
CA ALA A 258 -9.07 15.56 -11.45
C ALA A 258 -10.13 16.20 -12.36
N GLU A 259 -10.01 16.03 -13.67
CA GLU A 259 -10.98 16.56 -14.64
C GLU A 259 -12.36 15.88 -14.52
N PHE A 260 -12.37 14.59 -14.18
CA PHE A 260 -13.61 13.89 -13.85
C PHE A 260 -14.24 14.43 -12.54
N LEU A 261 -13.45 14.54 -11.47
CA LEU A 261 -13.94 15.02 -10.16
C LEU A 261 -14.53 16.42 -10.23
N LYS A 262 -13.96 17.34 -11.02
CA LYS A 262 -14.52 18.68 -11.24
C LYS A 262 -15.94 18.67 -11.82
N LYS A 263 -16.29 17.65 -12.59
CA LYS A 263 -17.62 17.49 -13.19
C LYS A 263 -18.58 16.74 -12.27
N ASP A 264 -18.08 15.77 -11.51
CA ASP A 264 -18.88 14.86 -10.69
C ASP A 264 -19.18 15.43 -9.28
N PHE A 265 -18.19 16.07 -8.65
CA PHE A 265 -18.36 16.64 -7.32
C PHE A 265 -19.15 17.96 -7.40
N LYS A 266 -20.32 17.95 -6.75
CA LYS A 266 -21.12 19.15 -6.53
C LYS A 266 -21.12 19.41 -5.03
N ALA A 267 -20.57 20.55 -4.61
CA ALA A 267 -20.52 20.98 -3.22
C ALA A 267 -21.91 21.14 -2.60
#